data_6f6933e8b8a4d0200ef8c431aeb4f0c3
#
_entry.id   6f6933e8b8a4d0200ef8c431aeb4f0c3
#
_cell.length_a   1.000
_cell.length_b   1.000
_cell.length_c   1.000
_cell.angle_alpha   90.00
_cell.angle_beta   90.00
_cell.angle_gamma   90.00
#
_symmetry.space_group_name_H-M   'P 1'
#
loop_
_entity.id
_entity.type
_entity.pdbx_description
1 polymer ?
#
loop_
_entity_poly.entity_id
_entity_poly.type
_entity_poly.pdbx_seq_one_letter_code
_entity_poly.pdbx_strand_id
1 'polypeptide(L)'
;MYKRQENITSLANSCGAEAKVRFREITPAVNNNPEINRVLRDSGSKVLGQENVIELQKPSLGAEDFAEFLKDIPGAMFRLGVSNSNGCAPLHSSKFDPDERAIAVGIKVITESIVKLNNEKINTIGK
;
A
#
# COMPACT_ATOMS: atom_id res chain seq x y z
N MET A 1 -20.10 -3.83 10.29
CA MET A 1 -19.75 -4.98 11.14
C MET A 1 -20.99 -5.73 11.62
N TYR A 2 -21.99 -5.07 12.20
CA TYR A 2 -23.23 -5.68 12.75
C TYR A 2 -24.02 -6.55 11.76
N LYS A 3 -24.24 -6.09 10.51
CA LYS A 3 -24.99 -6.88 9.49
C LYS A 3 -24.43 -8.27 9.22
N ARG A 4 -23.10 -8.44 9.28
CA ARG A 4 -22.47 -9.77 9.09
C ARG A 4 -22.75 -10.70 10.27
N GLN A 5 -22.73 -10.18 11.50
CA GLN A 5 -23.07 -10.95 12.70
C GLN A 5 -24.52 -11.40 12.65
N GLU A 6 -25.43 -10.48 12.36
CA GLU A 6 -26.86 -10.77 12.24
C GLU A 6 -27.15 -11.84 11.19
N ASN A 7 -26.54 -11.75 10.00
CA ASN A 7 -26.72 -12.74 8.94
C ASN A 7 -26.22 -14.12 9.35
N ILE A 8 -25.03 -14.20 9.99
CA ILE A 8 -24.47 -15.49 10.42
C ILE A 8 -25.33 -16.10 11.52
N THR A 9 -25.76 -15.30 12.51
CA THR A 9 -26.61 -15.76 13.61
C THR A 9 -27.99 -16.21 13.09
N SER A 10 -28.59 -15.45 12.17
CA SER A 10 -29.90 -15.80 11.58
C SER A 10 -29.79 -17.10 10.77
N LEU A 11 -28.73 -17.28 10.00
CA LEU A 11 -28.52 -18.50 9.23
C LEU A 11 -28.30 -19.71 10.14
N ALA A 12 -27.50 -19.58 11.19
CA ALA A 12 -27.30 -20.65 12.16
C ALA A 12 -28.61 -21.06 12.84
N ASN A 13 -29.39 -20.08 13.29
CA ASN A 13 -30.70 -20.33 13.93
C ASN A 13 -31.67 -21.04 12.98
N SER A 14 -31.68 -20.67 11.69
CA SER A 14 -32.53 -21.35 10.70
C SER A 14 -32.14 -22.83 10.46
N CYS A 15 -30.91 -23.18 10.78
CA CYS A 15 -30.41 -24.56 10.72
C CYS A 15 -30.49 -25.30 12.07
N GLY A 16 -31.14 -24.72 13.10
CA GLY A 16 -31.22 -25.30 14.44
C GLY A 16 -29.89 -25.28 15.20
N ALA A 17 -28.95 -24.41 14.81
CA ALA A 17 -27.64 -24.26 15.44
C ALA A 17 -27.48 -22.87 16.08
N GLU A 18 -26.60 -22.76 17.07
CA GLU A 18 -26.19 -21.48 17.65
C GLU A 18 -24.83 -21.06 17.10
N ALA A 19 -24.70 -19.78 16.70
CA ALA A 19 -23.43 -19.23 16.25
C ALA A 19 -22.97 -18.08 17.16
N LYS A 20 -21.72 -18.16 17.62
CA LYS A 20 -21.03 -17.11 18.36
C LYS A 20 -19.99 -16.45 17.47
N VAL A 21 -20.24 -15.23 17.03
CA VAL A 21 -19.38 -14.53 16.07
C VAL A 21 -18.53 -13.51 16.80
N ARG A 22 -17.20 -13.59 16.61
CA ARG A 22 -16.24 -12.61 17.09
C ARG A 22 -15.47 -12.03 15.92
N PHE A 23 -15.45 -10.72 15.77
CA PHE A 23 -14.59 -10.03 14.82
C PHE A 23 -13.38 -9.48 15.57
N ARG A 24 -12.22 -9.71 15.01
CA ARG A 24 -10.96 -9.12 15.45
C ARG A 24 -10.39 -8.33 14.28
N GLU A 25 -10.14 -7.05 14.50
CA GLU A 25 -9.34 -6.25 13.59
C GLU A 25 -7.88 -6.64 13.78
N ILE A 26 -7.23 -7.08 12.69
CA ILE A 26 -5.85 -7.56 12.73
C ILE A 26 -4.92 -6.45 12.26
N THR A 27 -5.26 -5.81 11.15
CA THR A 27 -4.44 -4.78 10.51
C THR A 27 -5.33 -3.67 9.97
N PRO A 28 -5.00 -2.38 10.22
CA PRO A 28 -5.75 -1.27 9.65
C PRO A 28 -5.58 -1.19 8.13
N ALA A 29 -6.34 -0.32 7.49
CA ALA A 29 -6.13 0.00 6.09
C ALA A 29 -4.89 0.91 5.91
N VAL A 30 -4.11 0.67 4.86
CA VAL A 30 -3.08 1.63 4.43
C VAL A 30 -3.77 2.88 3.90
N ASN A 31 -3.55 4.00 4.58
CA ASN A 31 -4.05 5.30 4.15
C ASN A 31 -2.85 6.24 3.97
N ASN A 32 -2.44 6.41 2.72
CA ASN A 32 -1.29 7.25 2.38
C ASN A 32 -1.54 8.71 2.76
N ASN A 33 -0.57 9.32 3.43
CA ASN A 33 -0.58 10.77 3.66
C ASN A 33 -0.51 11.51 2.31
N PRO A 34 -1.42 12.45 2.02
CA PRO A 34 -1.51 13.10 0.71
C PRO A 34 -0.24 13.84 0.28
N GLU A 35 0.42 14.53 1.22
CA GLU A 35 1.64 15.29 0.93
C GLU A 35 2.82 14.37 0.61
N ILE A 36 3.01 13.33 1.40
CA ILE A 36 4.07 12.35 1.16
C ILE A 36 3.80 11.58 -0.14
N ASN A 37 2.54 11.24 -0.41
CA ASN A 37 2.14 10.59 -1.65
C ASN A 37 2.40 11.48 -2.88
N ARG A 38 2.17 12.81 -2.78
CA ARG A 38 2.53 13.79 -3.80
C ARG A 38 4.04 13.76 -4.08
N VAL A 39 4.86 13.80 -3.02
CA VAL A 39 6.32 13.76 -3.17
C VAL A 39 6.79 12.47 -3.82
N LEU A 40 6.23 11.31 -3.43
CA LEU A 40 6.53 10.03 -4.07
C LEU A 40 6.16 10.01 -5.55
N ARG A 41 5.00 10.54 -5.92
CA ARG A 41 4.55 10.64 -7.31
C ARG A 41 5.49 11.51 -8.14
N ASP A 42 5.84 12.70 -7.64
CA ASP A 42 6.73 13.63 -8.33
C ASP A 42 8.13 13.04 -8.50
N SER A 43 8.66 12.37 -7.46
CA SER A 43 9.96 11.71 -7.50
C SER A 43 9.94 10.53 -8.46
N GLY A 44 8.88 9.75 -8.45
CA GLY A 44 8.67 8.66 -9.41
C GLY A 44 8.65 9.19 -10.84
N SER A 45 7.90 10.28 -11.09
CA SER A 45 7.84 10.91 -12.43
C SER A 45 9.18 11.44 -12.88
N LYS A 46 9.98 12.01 -11.98
CA LYS A 46 11.34 12.48 -12.28
C LYS A 46 12.29 11.33 -12.64
N VAL A 47 12.17 10.18 -11.97
CA VAL A 47 13.07 9.04 -12.14
C VAL A 47 12.68 8.18 -13.34
N LEU A 48 11.39 8.00 -13.58
CA LEU A 48 10.85 7.02 -14.53
C LEU A 48 10.16 7.64 -15.75
N GLY A 49 9.83 8.94 -15.70
CA GLY A 49 8.86 9.57 -16.60
C GLY A 49 7.43 9.46 -16.06
N GLN A 50 6.63 10.47 -16.36
CA GLN A 50 5.26 10.59 -15.86
C GLN A 50 4.36 9.43 -16.33
N GLU A 51 4.60 8.95 -17.53
CA GLU A 51 3.86 7.85 -18.16
C GLU A 51 4.03 6.50 -17.43
N ASN A 52 5.09 6.36 -16.64
CA ASN A 52 5.41 5.16 -15.86
C ASN A 52 4.96 5.25 -14.41
N VAL A 53 4.30 6.35 -14.01
CA VAL A 53 3.72 6.52 -12.67
C VAL A 53 2.21 6.40 -12.77
N ILE A 54 1.71 5.26 -12.32
CA ILE A 54 0.30 4.87 -12.48
C ILE A 54 -0.45 5.03 -11.16
N GLU A 55 -1.57 5.71 -11.19
CA GLU A 55 -2.49 5.76 -10.06
C GLU A 55 -3.39 4.52 -10.04
N LEU A 56 -3.37 3.81 -8.91
CA LEU A 56 -4.19 2.62 -8.74
C LEU A 56 -5.66 3.02 -8.52
N GLN A 57 -6.52 2.65 -9.44
CA GLN A 57 -7.95 2.98 -9.40
C GLN A 57 -8.71 2.23 -8.30
N LYS A 58 -8.18 1.11 -7.84
CA LYS A 58 -8.82 0.29 -6.80
C LYS A 58 -7.79 -0.09 -5.73
N PRO A 59 -8.15 0.01 -4.45
CA PRO A 59 -7.29 -0.44 -3.38
C PRO A 59 -7.15 -1.98 -3.40
N SER A 60 -6.04 -2.46 -2.85
CA SER A 60 -5.88 -3.89 -2.56
C SER A 60 -6.73 -4.27 -1.35
N LEU A 61 -7.29 -5.48 -1.37
CA LEU A 61 -7.99 -6.05 -0.21
C LEU A 61 -7.06 -6.88 0.70
N GLY A 62 -5.78 -6.99 0.36
CA GLY A 62 -4.77 -7.67 1.19
C GLY A 62 -4.43 -6.87 2.44
N ALA A 63 -4.07 -7.55 3.52
CA ALA A 63 -3.51 -6.93 4.70
C ALA A 63 -2.07 -6.47 4.41
N GLU A 64 -1.66 -5.37 5.04
CA GLU A 64 -0.33 -4.77 4.87
C GLU A 64 0.18 -4.25 6.21
N ASP A 65 1.27 -4.82 6.70
CA ASP A 65 1.82 -4.49 8.03
C ASP A 65 2.34 -3.04 8.11
N PHE A 66 2.69 -2.44 6.98
CA PHE A 66 3.06 -1.02 6.90
C PHE A 66 1.96 -0.11 7.45
N ALA A 67 0.69 -0.54 7.39
CA ALA A 67 -0.44 0.21 7.94
C ALA A 67 -0.31 0.48 9.45
N GLU A 68 0.40 -0.37 10.19
CA GLU A 68 0.62 -0.17 11.63
C GLU A 68 1.47 1.08 11.91
N PHE A 69 2.49 1.34 11.09
CA PHE A 69 3.32 2.56 11.22
C PHE A 69 2.52 3.82 10.94
N LEU A 70 1.53 3.75 10.04
CA LEU A 70 0.72 4.90 9.66
C LEU A 70 -0.27 5.37 10.73
N LYS A 71 -0.44 4.61 11.82
CA LYS A 71 -1.24 5.05 12.98
C LYS A 71 -0.61 6.25 13.68
N ASP A 72 0.71 6.26 13.77
CA ASP A 72 1.46 7.23 14.58
C ASP A 72 2.33 8.16 13.74
N ILE A 73 2.72 7.72 12.53
CA ILE A 73 3.67 8.44 11.68
C ILE A 73 3.06 8.68 10.29
N PRO A 74 2.94 9.93 9.85
CA PRO A 74 2.54 10.20 8.47
C PRO A 74 3.50 9.54 7.48
N GLY A 75 2.96 8.73 6.58
CA GLY A 75 3.74 7.99 5.59
C GLY A 75 2.95 7.68 4.34
N ALA A 76 3.60 7.10 3.37
CA ALA A 76 2.96 6.60 2.16
C ALA A 76 3.69 5.38 1.62
N MET A 77 2.94 4.46 1.08
CA MET A 77 3.42 3.26 0.39
C MET A 77 3.10 3.34 -1.09
N PHE A 78 4.03 2.93 -1.92
CA PHE A 78 3.82 2.75 -3.35
C PHE A 78 4.15 1.31 -3.77
N ARG A 79 3.70 0.91 -4.93
CA ARG A 79 4.04 -0.37 -5.54
C ARG A 79 5.02 -0.17 -6.65
N LEU A 80 6.07 -0.98 -6.66
CA LEU A 80 7.06 -1.01 -7.72
C LEU A 80 6.74 -2.15 -8.68
N GLY A 81 6.65 -1.84 -9.98
CA GLY A 81 6.53 -2.87 -11.02
C GLY A 81 7.84 -3.66 -11.13
N VAL A 82 7.73 -4.97 -11.13
CA VAL A 82 8.88 -5.90 -11.15
C VAL A 82 8.82 -6.90 -12.31
N SER A 83 7.88 -6.73 -13.22
CA SER A 83 7.73 -7.60 -14.39
C SER A 83 8.73 -7.21 -15.49
N ASN A 84 9.36 -8.21 -16.11
CA ASN A 84 10.16 -8.05 -17.32
C ASN A 84 9.33 -8.37 -18.59
N SER A 85 9.96 -8.39 -19.76
CA SER A 85 9.32 -8.70 -21.05
C SER A 85 8.66 -10.09 -21.10
N ASN A 86 9.11 -11.03 -20.27
CA ASN A 86 8.57 -12.39 -20.19
C ASN A 86 7.42 -12.50 -19.16
N GLY A 87 7.09 -11.41 -18.48
CA GLY A 87 6.15 -11.37 -17.39
C GLY A 87 6.79 -11.70 -16.04
N CYS A 88 5.95 -11.71 -15.00
CA CYS A 88 6.31 -12.15 -13.66
C CYS A 88 5.09 -12.82 -13.04
N ALA A 89 5.28 -13.94 -12.38
CA ALA A 89 4.21 -14.57 -11.63
C ALA A 89 3.75 -13.66 -10.46
N PRO A 90 2.49 -13.74 -10.03
CA PRO A 90 1.99 -12.88 -8.96
C PRO A 90 2.71 -13.13 -7.64
N LEU A 91 2.66 -12.13 -6.75
CA LEU A 91 3.12 -12.25 -5.36
C LEU A 91 2.54 -13.52 -4.71
N HIS A 92 3.30 -14.13 -3.82
CA HIS A 92 2.98 -15.38 -3.12
C HIS A 92 2.93 -16.64 -4.02
N SER A 93 3.31 -16.54 -5.29
CA SER A 93 3.54 -17.71 -6.14
C SER A 93 4.93 -18.30 -5.89
N SER A 94 5.05 -19.62 -5.88
CA SER A 94 6.37 -20.30 -5.85
C SER A 94 7.21 -20.04 -7.11
N LYS A 95 6.60 -19.47 -8.15
CA LYS A 95 7.24 -19.07 -9.41
C LYS A 95 7.46 -17.55 -9.50
N PHE A 96 7.31 -16.82 -8.38
CA PHE A 96 7.58 -15.37 -8.36
C PHE A 96 9.07 -15.13 -8.59
N ASP A 97 9.37 -14.51 -9.72
CA ASP A 97 10.74 -14.19 -10.16
C ASP A 97 10.77 -12.74 -10.67
N PRO A 98 11.02 -11.77 -9.79
CA PRO A 98 11.02 -10.36 -10.13
C PRO A 98 12.28 -9.97 -10.91
N ASP A 99 12.15 -8.96 -11.76
CA ASP A 99 13.29 -8.33 -12.41
C ASP A 99 14.12 -7.54 -11.39
N GLU A 100 15.33 -7.98 -11.10
CA GLU A 100 16.21 -7.39 -10.09
C GLU A 100 16.59 -5.93 -10.41
N ARG A 101 16.47 -5.48 -11.67
CA ARG A 101 16.67 -4.09 -12.06
C ARG A 101 15.70 -3.15 -11.36
N ALA A 102 14.54 -3.65 -10.92
CA ALA A 102 13.57 -2.90 -10.14
C ALA A 102 14.15 -2.40 -8.81
N ILE A 103 15.13 -3.11 -8.21
CA ILE A 103 15.79 -2.69 -6.96
C ILE A 103 16.45 -1.32 -7.13
N ALA A 104 17.23 -1.15 -8.19
CA ALA A 104 17.89 0.13 -8.46
C ALA A 104 16.89 1.26 -8.72
N VAL A 105 15.76 0.97 -9.35
CA VAL A 105 14.67 1.92 -9.58
C VAL A 105 14.04 2.32 -8.25
N GLY A 106 13.70 1.36 -7.41
CA GLY A 106 13.13 1.62 -6.08
C GLY A 106 14.04 2.49 -5.22
N ILE A 107 15.34 2.19 -5.19
CA ILE A 107 16.34 2.99 -4.47
C ILE A 107 16.36 4.44 -4.97
N LYS A 108 16.38 4.66 -6.28
CA LYS A 108 16.37 6.00 -6.87
C LYS A 108 15.13 6.80 -6.49
N VAL A 109 13.94 6.19 -6.60
CA VAL A 109 12.67 6.86 -6.25
C VAL A 109 12.64 7.22 -4.77
N ILE A 110 13.01 6.31 -3.87
CA ILE A 110 13.02 6.55 -2.43
C ILE A 110 14.04 7.63 -2.07
N THR A 111 15.25 7.56 -2.60
CA THR A 111 16.31 8.55 -2.34
C THR A 111 15.88 9.94 -2.80
N GLU A 112 15.36 10.08 -4.00
CA GLU A 112 14.85 11.35 -4.52
C GLU A 112 13.72 11.89 -3.64
N SER A 113 12.83 11.02 -3.17
CA SER A 113 11.72 11.40 -2.29
C SER A 113 12.21 11.92 -0.94
N ILE A 114 13.21 11.27 -0.33
CA ILE A 114 13.80 11.69 0.95
C ILE A 114 14.47 13.06 0.79
N VAL A 115 15.27 13.24 -0.26
CA VAL A 115 15.93 14.52 -0.54
C VAL A 115 14.90 15.63 -0.72
N LYS A 116 13.84 15.37 -1.49
CA LYS A 116 12.77 16.35 -1.73
C LYS A 116 12.04 16.71 -0.44
N LEU A 117 11.65 15.72 0.38
CA LEU A 117 10.98 15.96 1.68
C LEU A 117 11.85 16.79 2.63
N ASN A 118 13.16 16.51 2.69
CA ASN A 118 14.07 17.28 3.55
C ASN A 118 14.19 18.73 3.08
N ASN A 119 14.30 18.97 1.78
CA ASN A 119 14.40 20.31 1.22
C ASN A 119 13.11 21.12 1.44
N GLU A 120 11.94 20.52 1.31
CA GLU A 120 10.65 21.15 1.57
C GLU A 120 10.51 21.55 3.05
N LYS A 121 10.94 20.69 3.99
CA LYS A 121 10.95 20.99 5.43
C LYS A 121 11.91 22.15 5.78
N ILE A 122 13.10 22.17 5.23
CA ILE A 122 14.08 23.24 5.46
C ILE A 122 13.51 24.59 5.01
N ASN A 123 12.87 24.64 3.85
CA ASN A 123 12.25 25.84 3.33
C ASN A 123 11.04 26.34 4.17
N THR A 124 10.43 25.45 4.95
CA THR A 124 9.29 25.79 5.84
C THR A 124 9.78 26.36 7.19
N ILE A 125 10.96 25.93 7.66
CA ILE A 125 11.56 26.39 8.93
C ILE A 125 12.29 27.73 8.76
N GLY A 126 12.68 28.09 7.54
CA GLY A 126 13.38 29.34 7.22
C GLY A 126 12.48 30.54 6.93
N LYS A 127 11.17 30.43 7.15
CA LYS A 127 10.18 31.52 7.09
C LYS A 127 9.58 31.75 8.45
#